data_4e9c6b89cb6bb9657a89c786df2f089e
#
_entry.id   4e9c6b89cb6bb9657a89c786df2f089e
#
_cell.length_a   1.000
_cell.length_b   1.000
_cell.length_c   1.000
_cell.angle_alpha   90.00
_cell.angle_beta   90.00
_cell.angle_gamma   90.00
#
_symmetry.space_group_name_H-M   'P 1'
#
loop_
_entity.id
_entity.type
_entity.pdbx_description
1 polymer ?
#
loop_
_entity_poly.entity_id
_entity_poly.type
_entity_poly.pdbx_seq_one_letter_code
_entity_poly.pdbx_strand_id
1 'polypeptide(L)'
;MSEGVIIWRCAKCRGGFFPEPLLCPRCHGHEFTADRVREGVVEEISVIRHMLGQENWQPRRIASVRTAEGQLITVGLRDESGPGARIELFQEGDAPFGKAKA
;
A
#
# COMPACT_ATOMS: atom_id res chain seq x y z
N MET A 1 -6.69 9.58 11.04
CA MET A 1 -6.83 8.49 10.06
C MET A 1 -7.40 9.05 8.76
N SER A 2 -6.69 8.88 7.66
CA SER A 2 -7.08 9.44 6.37
C SER A 2 -7.59 8.34 5.44
N GLU A 3 -8.69 8.57 4.76
CA GLU A 3 -9.20 7.64 3.76
C GLU A 3 -8.26 7.53 2.57
N GLY A 4 -8.03 6.31 2.12
CA GLY A 4 -7.16 6.04 0.99
C GLY A 4 -5.68 6.12 1.31
N VAL A 5 -4.89 5.67 0.38
CA VAL A 5 -3.42 5.69 0.45
C VAL A 5 -2.92 6.55 -0.71
N ILE A 6 -1.96 7.41 -0.42
CA ILE A 6 -1.39 8.26 -1.45
C ILE A 6 -0.40 7.45 -2.28
N ILE A 7 -0.63 7.42 -3.59
CA ILE A 7 0.34 6.91 -4.55
C ILE A 7 0.91 8.10 -5.32
N TRP A 8 2.06 7.89 -5.93
CA TRP A 8 2.77 8.94 -6.64
C TRP A 8 2.75 8.66 -8.13
N ARG A 9 2.13 9.53 -8.89
CA ARG A 9 1.95 9.37 -10.31
C ARG A 9 2.95 10.21 -11.07
N CYS A 10 3.71 9.58 -11.97
CA CYS A 10 4.67 10.28 -12.80
C CYS A 10 3.97 11.24 -13.75
N ALA A 11 4.44 12.48 -13.80
CA ALA A 11 3.86 13.50 -14.66
C ALA A 11 4.05 13.23 -16.15
N LYS A 12 5.07 12.45 -16.52
CA LYS A 12 5.35 12.14 -17.92
C LYS A 12 4.66 10.89 -18.41
N CYS A 13 4.92 9.74 -17.77
CA CYS A 13 4.38 8.47 -18.25
C CYS A 13 3.10 8.05 -17.55
N ARG A 14 2.68 8.76 -16.54
CA ARG A 14 1.47 8.52 -15.74
C ARG A 14 1.43 7.21 -14.99
N GLY A 15 2.58 6.55 -14.83
CA GLY A 15 2.67 5.37 -13.99
C GLY A 15 2.50 5.73 -12.51
N GLY A 16 1.83 4.87 -11.75
CA GLY A 16 1.65 5.07 -10.31
C GLY A 16 2.65 4.26 -9.50
N PHE A 17 3.19 4.86 -8.44
CA PHE A 17 4.21 4.23 -7.60
C PHE A 17 3.94 4.48 -6.13
N PHE A 18 4.37 3.55 -5.31
CA PHE A 18 4.34 3.65 -3.86
C PHE A 18 5.53 2.90 -3.28
N PRO A 19 6.32 3.52 -2.40
CA PRO A 19 6.33 4.94 -2.04
C PRO A 19 6.86 5.84 -3.15
N GLU A 20 6.98 7.15 -2.89
CA GLU A 20 7.45 8.09 -3.90
C GLU A 20 8.87 7.76 -4.33
N PRO A 21 9.13 7.48 -5.61
CA PRO A 21 10.48 7.23 -6.08
C PRO A 21 11.23 8.54 -6.31
N LEU A 22 12.55 8.48 -6.29
CA LEU A 22 13.38 9.63 -6.63
C LEU A 22 13.30 9.92 -8.12
N LEU A 23 13.31 8.87 -8.93
CA LEU A 23 13.16 8.94 -10.39
C LEU A 23 12.15 7.88 -10.81
N CYS A 24 11.39 8.17 -11.84
CA CYS A 24 10.48 7.20 -12.40
C CYS A 24 11.28 6.02 -12.99
N PRO A 25 11.02 4.78 -12.54
CA PRO A 25 11.75 3.64 -13.08
C PRO A 25 11.43 3.33 -14.55
N ARG A 26 10.39 3.93 -15.09
CA ARG A 26 9.98 3.71 -16.47
C ARG A 26 10.54 4.75 -17.44
N CYS A 27 10.44 6.03 -17.10
CA CYS A 27 10.82 7.10 -18.01
C CYS A 27 11.91 8.04 -17.46
N HIS A 28 12.37 7.77 -16.23
CA HIS A 28 13.39 8.55 -15.54
C HIS A 28 12.97 9.99 -15.24
N GLY A 29 11.68 10.30 -15.32
CA GLY A 29 11.16 11.59 -14.90
C GLY A 29 11.30 11.77 -13.39
N HIS A 30 11.28 13.01 -12.93
CA HIS A 30 11.46 13.33 -11.52
C HIS A 30 10.28 14.12 -10.92
N GLU A 31 9.25 14.35 -11.70
CA GLU A 31 8.06 15.05 -11.23
C GLU A 31 6.93 14.09 -11.01
N PHE A 32 6.33 14.15 -9.82
CA PHE A 32 5.24 13.27 -9.42
C PHE A 32 4.10 14.10 -8.85
N THR A 33 2.88 13.61 -9.06
CA THR A 33 1.70 14.17 -8.43
C THR A 33 1.11 13.14 -7.47
N ALA A 34 0.61 13.62 -6.34
CA ALA A 34 -0.06 12.75 -5.37
C ALA A 34 -1.45 12.40 -5.88
N ASP A 35 -1.80 11.12 -5.79
CA ASP A 35 -3.13 10.64 -6.11
C ASP A 35 -3.57 9.73 -4.97
N ARG A 36 -4.87 9.55 -4.78
CA ARG A 36 -5.38 8.79 -3.65
C ARG A 36 -6.12 7.56 -4.13
N VAL A 37 -5.71 6.40 -3.62
CA VAL A 37 -6.34 5.12 -3.92
C VAL A 37 -7.08 4.65 -2.68
N ARG A 38 -8.36 4.35 -2.82
CA ARG A 38 -9.23 4.02 -1.68
C ARG A 38 -9.52 2.55 -1.52
N GLU A 39 -9.33 1.76 -2.55
CA GLU A 39 -9.67 0.34 -2.53
C GLU A 39 -8.63 -0.48 -3.28
N GLY A 40 -8.56 -1.74 -2.94
CA GLY A 40 -7.72 -2.69 -3.64
C GLY A 40 -8.15 -4.12 -3.35
N VAL A 41 -7.48 -5.05 -4.02
CA VAL A 41 -7.70 -6.49 -3.84
C VAL A 41 -6.42 -7.09 -3.29
N VAL A 42 -6.55 -7.87 -2.23
CA VAL A 42 -5.41 -8.56 -1.62
C VAL A 42 -4.89 -9.64 -2.56
N GLU A 43 -3.60 -9.61 -2.88
CA GLU A 43 -2.97 -10.67 -3.67
C GLU A 43 -2.21 -11.65 -2.81
N GLU A 44 -1.37 -11.15 -1.89
CA GLU A 44 -0.58 -11.99 -1.02
C GLU A 44 -0.60 -11.46 0.40
N ILE A 45 -0.46 -12.35 1.36
CA ILE A 45 -0.41 -12.01 2.78
C ILE A 45 0.84 -12.61 3.38
N SER A 46 1.52 -11.82 4.21
CA SER A 46 2.63 -12.28 5.02
C SER A 46 2.37 -11.90 6.48
N VAL A 47 2.88 -12.70 7.40
CA VAL A 47 2.80 -12.39 8.81
C VAL A 47 4.21 -12.17 9.33
N ILE A 48 4.48 -10.97 9.83
CA ILE A 48 5.75 -10.66 10.45
C ILE A 48 5.64 -11.00 11.92
N ARG A 49 6.27 -12.10 12.34
CA ARG A 49 6.17 -12.61 13.71
C ARG A 49 7.23 -12.04 14.64
N HIS A 50 8.37 -11.68 14.06
CA HIS A 50 9.50 -11.13 14.81
C HIS A 50 10.13 -10.00 14.04
N MET A 51 10.73 -9.07 14.79
CA MET A 51 11.59 -8.07 14.19
C MET A 51 12.86 -8.01 15.05
N LEU A 52 14.01 -8.04 14.40
CA LEU A 52 15.29 -8.03 15.08
C LEU A 52 15.43 -6.79 15.96
N GLY A 53 15.81 -7.00 17.22
CA GLY A 53 15.94 -5.90 18.18
C GLY A 53 14.65 -5.47 18.84
N GLN A 54 13.53 -6.11 18.54
CA GLN A 54 12.22 -5.78 19.12
C GLN A 54 11.77 -6.89 20.06
N GLU A 55 11.83 -6.67 21.37
CA GLU A 55 11.42 -7.68 22.34
C GLU A 55 9.92 -7.84 22.48
N ASN A 56 9.17 -6.76 22.30
CA ASN A 56 7.72 -6.75 22.48
C ASN A 56 6.97 -6.70 21.15
N TRP A 57 7.56 -7.29 20.10
CA TRP A 57 6.96 -7.30 18.79
C TRP A 57 5.71 -8.18 18.76
N GLN A 58 4.61 -7.59 18.33
CA GLN A 58 3.38 -8.34 18.11
C GLN A 58 3.32 -8.77 16.65
N PRO A 59 2.88 -10.02 16.37
CA PRO A 59 2.73 -10.45 14.98
C PRO A 59 1.84 -9.47 14.21
N ARG A 60 2.29 -9.10 13.02
CA ARG A 60 1.55 -8.17 12.17
C ARG A 60 1.33 -8.79 10.81
N ARG A 61 0.12 -8.61 10.30
CA ARG A 61 -0.22 -9.05 8.96
C ARG A 61 0.05 -7.92 7.99
N ILE A 62 0.75 -8.23 6.91
CA ILE A 62 0.93 -7.29 5.81
C ILE A 62 0.43 -7.95 4.53
N ALA A 63 0.00 -7.15 3.60
CA ALA A 63 -0.54 -7.65 2.35
C ALA A 63 0.00 -6.86 1.17
N SER A 64 0.21 -7.58 0.07
CA SER A 64 0.40 -6.95 -1.23
C SER A 64 -0.99 -6.76 -1.81
N VAL A 65 -1.34 -5.55 -2.16
CA VAL A 65 -2.66 -5.17 -2.62
C VAL A 65 -2.55 -4.56 -4.00
N ARG A 66 -3.37 -5.06 -4.92
CA ARG A 66 -3.44 -4.51 -6.27
C ARG A 66 -4.59 -3.52 -6.35
N THR A 67 -4.28 -2.31 -6.78
CA THR A 67 -5.29 -1.27 -6.99
C THR A 67 -6.01 -1.46 -8.32
N ALA A 68 -7.10 -0.74 -8.52
CA ALA A 68 -7.89 -0.81 -9.75
C ALA A 68 -7.07 -0.43 -10.99
N GLU A 69 -6.04 0.38 -10.82
CA GLU A 69 -5.17 0.78 -11.94
C GLU A 69 -3.98 -0.15 -12.14
N GLY A 70 -3.87 -1.18 -11.32
CA GLY A 70 -2.83 -2.19 -11.47
C GLY A 70 -1.57 -1.97 -10.65
N GLN A 71 -1.47 -0.93 -9.82
CA GLN A 71 -0.32 -0.76 -8.97
C GLN A 71 -0.37 -1.76 -7.83
N LEU A 72 0.79 -2.24 -7.42
CA LEU A 72 0.94 -3.12 -6.29
C LEU A 72 1.50 -2.32 -5.13
N ILE A 73 0.78 -2.29 -4.01
CA ILE A 73 1.23 -1.59 -2.81
C ILE A 73 1.24 -2.55 -1.63
N THR A 74 2.10 -2.29 -0.67
CA THR A 74 2.18 -3.08 0.56
C THR A 74 1.52 -2.32 1.70
N VAL A 75 0.58 -2.95 2.38
CA VAL A 75 -0.17 -2.32 3.48
C VAL A 75 -0.22 -3.25 4.68
N GLY A 76 -0.42 -2.66 5.86
CA GLY A 76 -0.74 -3.43 7.06
C GLY A 76 -2.22 -3.80 7.06
N LEU A 77 -2.54 -5.04 7.37
CA LEU A 77 -3.94 -5.46 7.50
C LEU A 77 -4.40 -5.33 8.94
N ARG A 78 -5.58 -4.73 9.13
CA ARG A 78 -6.19 -4.57 10.44
C ARG A 78 -7.11 -5.72 10.81
N ASP A 79 -7.42 -6.60 9.87
CA ASP A 79 -8.31 -7.72 10.08
C ASP A 79 -7.74 -8.99 9.44
N GLU A 80 -8.56 -10.02 9.33
CA GLU A 80 -8.15 -11.30 8.78
C GLU A 80 -8.56 -11.51 7.32
N SER A 81 -8.67 -10.44 6.55
CA SER A 81 -8.95 -10.54 5.12
C SER A 81 -7.90 -11.42 4.44
N GLY A 82 -8.34 -12.27 3.54
CA GLY A 82 -7.48 -13.20 2.81
C GLY A 82 -7.26 -12.79 1.36
N PRO A 83 -6.42 -13.56 0.63
CA PRO A 83 -6.20 -13.30 -0.80
C PRO A 83 -7.50 -13.28 -1.57
N GLY A 84 -7.64 -12.32 -2.49
CA GLY A 84 -8.85 -12.11 -3.26
C GLY A 84 -9.87 -11.19 -2.60
N ALA A 85 -9.67 -10.83 -1.34
CA ALA A 85 -10.61 -9.96 -0.64
C ALA A 85 -10.48 -8.51 -1.11
N ARG A 86 -11.61 -7.83 -1.19
CA ARG A 86 -11.64 -6.39 -1.42
C ARG A 86 -11.48 -5.68 -0.09
N ILE A 87 -10.59 -4.73 -0.04
CA ILE A 87 -10.32 -3.98 1.17
C ILE A 87 -10.39 -2.48 0.91
N GLU A 88 -10.71 -1.74 1.97
CA GLU A 88 -10.60 -0.29 1.98
C GLU A 88 -9.22 0.09 2.46
N LEU A 89 -8.61 1.05 1.79
CA LEU A 89 -7.29 1.54 2.11
C LEU A 89 -7.38 2.84 2.90
N PHE A 90 -6.47 3.01 3.85
CA PHE A 90 -6.40 4.23 4.65
C PHE A 90 -4.97 4.43 5.15
N GLN A 91 -4.68 5.61 5.66
CA GLN A 91 -3.37 5.89 6.25
C GLN A 91 -3.53 6.32 7.70
N GLU A 92 -2.60 5.87 8.53
CA GLU A 92 -2.41 6.39 9.87
C GLU A 92 -1.03 7.03 9.88
N GLY A 93 -0.99 8.37 9.96
CA GLY A 93 0.26 9.08 9.71
C GLY A 93 0.73 8.80 8.29
N ASP A 94 1.95 8.30 8.16
CA ASP A 94 2.52 7.96 6.84
C ASP A 94 2.39 6.48 6.49
N ALA A 95 1.82 5.69 7.38
CA ALA A 95 1.75 4.25 7.18
C ALA A 95 0.45 3.83 6.48
N PRO A 96 0.52 3.01 5.42
CA PRO A 96 -0.68 2.53 4.73
C PRO A 96 -1.25 1.31 5.41
N PHE A 97 -2.58 1.25 5.51
CA PHE A 97 -3.31 0.14 6.10
C PHE A 97 -4.52 -0.23 5.26
N GLY A 98 -5.03 -1.43 5.49
CA GLY A 98 -6.24 -1.90 4.84
C GLY A 98 -7.13 -2.65 5.82
N LYS A 99 -8.43 -2.59 5.56
CA LYS A 99 -9.44 -3.34 6.31
C LYS A 99 -10.51 -3.83 5.36
N ALA A 100 -11.25 -4.84 5.78
CA ALA A 100 -12.32 -5.39 4.94
C ALA A 100 -13.31 -4.29 4.54
N LYS A 101 -13.71 -4.32 3.28
CA LYS A 101 -14.68 -3.36 2.77
C LYS A 101 -16.07 -3.75 3.33
N ALA A 102 -16.67 -2.77 3.97
CA ALA A 102 -18.01 -2.97 4.55
C ALA A 102 -19.07 -3.03 3.45
#